data_8e0c8e21f4f6a5764a57fe9b8ef4ed35
#
_entry.id   8e0c8e21f4f6a5764a57fe9b8ef4ed35
#
_cell.length_a   1.000
_cell.length_b   1.000
_cell.length_c   1.000
_cell.angle_alpha   90.00
_cell.angle_beta   90.00
_cell.angle_gamma   90.00
#
_symmetry.space_group_name_H-M   'P 1'
#
loop_
_entity.id
_entity.type
_entity.pdbx_description
1 polymer ?
#
loop_
_entity_poly.entity_id
_entity_poly.type
_entity_poly.pdbx_seq_one_letter_code
_entity_poly.pdbx_strand_id
1 'polypeptide(L)'
;WYYLHLFAAEQPDFNWSNADVHEHFRTFLRFWVERGIEGFRVDVAHGLVKAEGLPDDELGPDRWNIAGSPDEDTAHEKLPDVGPAFNQPGVHDIYREWRRVLDEVGQDILLVAEAWVPTEADAAQYVRADEMSQAFNFPFLGAGWDADALRRVIDVSLSEYGAVGAPATWVLSNHDVVRHASRLAYPADMDTDPGIGPKDPQPDAELGLARARAATLFMLGLPGSAYLYQGEELGLPEHTTMEDEARQDPLWERTNHLIPGRDGCRVPLPWTRDGASYGYNATGRTWLPQPEGWGEYSPQAQEGCDDSTLTLYRRSIALRRKLGLGRGSVEWLDSEPGVLLLRNGTTAIVLNTTEQPVTIEGVGRTLITSWRRSETDESDAANTVEAAGAVVVPPNGACWLDDSAGGTDGGDPR
;
A
#
# COMPACT_ATOMS: atom_id res chain seq x y z
N TRP A 1 30.67 -23.94 14.77
CA TRP A 1 29.80 -23.88 13.62
C TRP A 1 28.95 -22.63 13.67
N TYR A 2 28.78 -21.95 12.53
CA TYR A 2 27.93 -20.78 12.35
C TYR A 2 26.88 -21.13 11.28
N TYR A 3 25.76 -20.43 11.29
CA TYR A 3 24.74 -20.48 10.25
C TYR A 3 24.39 -19.07 9.81
N LEU A 4 23.95 -18.92 8.57
CA LEU A 4 23.51 -17.62 8.03
C LEU A 4 22.11 -17.30 8.56
N HIS A 5 21.93 -16.06 8.99
CA HIS A 5 20.63 -15.46 9.26
C HIS A 5 20.70 -13.98 8.88
N LEU A 6 19.81 -13.53 8.02
CA LEU A 6 19.74 -12.12 7.60
C LEU A 6 18.99 -11.29 8.63
N PHE A 7 18.08 -11.90 9.35
CA PHE A 7 17.23 -11.26 10.37
C PHE A 7 17.60 -11.75 11.77
N ALA A 8 16.64 -12.20 12.55
CA ALA A 8 16.91 -12.70 13.89
C ALA A 8 17.65 -14.05 13.86
N ALA A 9 18.44 -14.31 14.90
CA ALA A 9 19.17 -15.57 15.03
C ALA A 9 18.26 -16.82 15.02
N GLU A 10 17.00 -16.64 15.44
CA GLU A 10 15.96 -17.66 15.43
C GLU A 10 15.37 -17.93 14.03
N GLN A 11 15.77 -17.14 13.02
CA GLN A 11 15.31 -17.20 11.63
C GLN A 11 16.46 -17.57 10.69
N PRO A 12 16.97 -18.84 10.72
CA PRO A 12 18.07 -19.25 9.84
C PRO A 12 17.65 -19.22 8.38
N ASP A 13 18.54 -18.75 7.52
CA ASP A 13 18.36 -18.78 6.07
C ASP A 13 18.56 -20.18 5.52
N PHE A 14 17.73 -20.56 4.54
CA PHE A 14 17.89 -21.81 3.82
C PHE A 14 19.04 -21.73 2.82
N ASN A 15 19.76 -22.84 2.66
CA ASN A 15 20.76 -22.98 1.60
C ASN A 15 20.10 -23.40 0.29
N TRP A 16 19.77 -22.44 -0.56
CA TRP A 16 19.13 -22.69 -1.85
C TRP A 16 20.02 -23.34 -2.92
N SER A 17 21.31 -23.57 -2.64
CA SER A 17 22.12 -24.45 -3.48
C SER A 17 21.92 -25.93 -3.17
N ASN A 18 21.19 -26.29 -2.11
CA ASN A 18 20.87 -27.64 -1.73
C ASN A 18 19.57 -28.13 -2.39
N ALA A 19 19.64 -29.20 -3.17
CA ALA A 19 18.49 -29.80 -3.84
C ALA A 19 17.39 -30.27 -2.87
N ASP A 20 17.71 -30.65 -1.63
CA ASP A 20 16.74 -31.06 -0.63
C ASP A 20 15.86 -29.88 -0.17
N VAL A 21 16.40 -28.65 -0.16
CA VAL A 21 15.63 -27.44 0.12
C VAL A 21 14.58 -27.21 -0.97
N HIS A 22 14.96 -27.33 -2.23
CA HIS A 22 14.04 -27.25 -3.36
C HIS A 22 12.93 -28.30 -3.26
N GLU A 23 13.25 -29.56 -2.99
CA GLU A 23 12.27 -30.63 -2.85
C GLU A 23 11.33 -30.39 -1.66
N HIS A 24 11.87 -29.89 -0.55
CA HIS A 24 11.05 -29.51 0.61
C HIS A 24 9.99 -28.46 0.22
N PHE A 25 10.38 -27.38 -0.47
CA PHE A 25 9.44 -26.33 -0.87
C PHE A 25 8.45 -26.80 -1.94
N ARG A 26 8.84 -27.64 -2.89
CA ARG A 26 7.89 -28.28 -3.83
C ARG A 26 6.82 -29.08 -3.08
N THR A 27 7.24 -29.88 -2.08
CA THR A 27 6.34 -30.64 -1.24
C THR A 27 5.44 -29.74 -0.40
N PHE A 28 5.99 -28.66 0.17
CA PHE A 28 5.26 -27.65 0.96
C PHE A 28 4.15 -26.98 0.14
N LEU A 29 4.44 -26.53 -1.07
CA LEU A 29 3.47 -25.90 -1.95
C LEU A 29 2.31 -26.85 -2.27
N ARG A 30 2.62 -28.10 -2.70
CA ARG A 30 1.59 -29.12 -2.96
C ARG A 30 0.74 -29.40 -1.74
N PHE A 31 1.36 -29.57 -0.59
CA PHE A 31 0.70 -29.86 0.67
C PHE A 31 -0.38 -28.81 1.02
N TRP A 32 -0.08 -27.53 0.83
CA TRP A 32 -1.03 -26.47 1.17
C TRP A 32 -2.13 -26.29 0.10
N VAL A 33 -1.80 -26.42 -1.18
CA VAL A 33 -2.79 -26.37 -2.26
C VAL A 33 -3.81 -27.52 -2.12
N GLU A 34 -3.37 -28.72 -1.81
CA GLU A 34 -4.25 -29.87 -1.54
C GLU A 34 -5.20 -29.62 -0.35
N ARG A 35 -4.90 -28.68 0.52
CA ARG A 35 -5.74 -28.25 1.65
C ARG A 35 -6.61 -27.05 1.36
N GLY A 36 -6.64 -26.60 0.11
CA GLY A 36 -7.51 -25.52 -0.34
C GLY A 36 -6.92 -24.13 -0.23
N ILE A 37 -5.59 -24.00 -0.11
CA ILE A 37 -4.92 -22.68 -0.23
C ILE A 37 -4.88 -22.30 -1.70
N GLU A 38 -5.35 -21.09 -2.02
CA GLU A 38 -5.45 -20.56 -3.37
C GLU A 38 -4.33 -19.57 -3.73
N GLY A 39 -3.39 -19.32 -2.80
CA GLY A 39 -2.25 -18.45 -3.05
C GLY A 39 -1.29 -18.34 -1.88
N PHE A 40 -0.11 -17.78 -2.15
CA PHE A 40 0.96 -17.58 -1.17
C PHE A 40 1.53 -16.16 -1.30
N ARG A 41 1.74 -15.50 -0.17
CA ARG A 41 2.61 -14.34 -0.08
C ARG A 41 4.02 -14.85 0.26
N VAL A 42 4.98 -14.48 -0.54
CA VAL A 42 6.39 -14.86 -0.37
C VAL A 42 7.11 -13.71 0.33
N ASP A 43 7.44 -13.95 1.58
CA ASP A 43 8.19 -13.02 2.42
C ASP A 43 9.63 -12.90 1.94
N VAL A 44 10.19 -11.68 1.96
CA VAL A 44 11.57 -11.41 1.52
C VAL A 44 11.92 -12.13 0.21
N ALA A 45 11.02 -12.01 -0.77
CA ALA A 45 11.15 -12.77 -2.03
C ALA A 45 12.47 -12.53 -2.77
N HIS A 46 13.11 -11.39 -2.57
CA HIS A 46 14.39 -11.02 -3.16
C HIS A 46 15.60 -11.56 -2.37
N GLY A 47 15.38 -12.17 -1.20
CA GLY A 47 16.43 -12.59 -0.28
C GLY A 47 16.77 -14.09 -0.28
N LEU A 48 16.17 -14.93 -1.15
CA LEU A 48 16.40 -16.37 -1.07
C LEU A 48 17.81 -16.78 -1.53
N VAL A 49 18.30 -16.22 -2.62
CA VAL A 49 19.63 -16.54 -3.19
C VAL A 49 20.63 -15.49 -2.77
N LYS A 50 21.83 -15.93 -2.37
CA LYS A 50 22.95 -15.09 -2.00
C LYS A 50 24.04 -15.14 -3.08
N ALA A 51 24.87 -14.11 -3.16
CA ALA A 51 26.03 -14.11 -4.03
C ALA A 51 26.97 -15.26 -3.68
N GLU A 52 27.64 -15.81 -4.69
CA GLU A 52 28.60 -16.90 -4.51
C GLU A 52 29.76 -16.47 -3.60
N GLY A 53 30.13 -17.36 -2.67
CA GLY A 53 31.19 -17.12 -1.70
C GLY A 53 30.77 -16.30 -0.49
N LEU A 54 29.52 -15.85 -0.40
CA LEU A 54 28.97 -15.06 0.72
C LEU A 54 29.89 -13.88 1.09
N PRO A 55 30.18 -12.96 0.17
CA PRO A 55 31.00 -11.80 0.47
C PRO A 55 30.35 -10.93 1.54
N ASP A 56 31.19 -10.21 2.31
CA ASP A 56 30.72 -9.26 3.30
C ASP A 56 29.90 -8.14 2.64
N ASP A 57 28.90 -7.65 3.35
CA ASP A 57 28.10 -6.50 2.92
C ASP A 57 28.78 -5.21 3.37
N GLU A 58 29.30 -4.44 2.41
CA GLU A 58 30.01 -3.18 2.68
C GLU A 58 29.11 -2.06 3.21
N LEU A 59 27.79 -2.14 3.00
CA LEU A 59 26.82 -1.12 3.43
C LEU A 59 26.35 -1.30 4.88
N GLY A 60 26.64 -2.43 5.50
CA GLY A 60 26.35 -2.70 6.91
C GLY A 60 24.86 -2.69 7.28
N PRO A 61 24.55 -2.56 8.60
CA PRO A 61 23.18 -2.63 9.10
C PRO A 61 22.28 -1.44 8.71
N ASP A 62 22.85 -0.31 8.28
CA ASP A 62 22.09 0.87 7.85
C ASP A 62 21.30 0.66 6.55
N ARG A 63 21.56 -0.44 5.86
CA ARG A 63 20.85 -0.87 4.66
C ARG A 63 19.35 -1.15 4.88
N TRP A 64 18.92 -1.36 6.10
CA TRP A 64 17.54 -1.71 6.44
C TRP A 64 16.56 -0.52 6.46
N ASN A 65 17.06 0.70 6.26
CA ASN A 65 16.24 1.90 6.07
C ASN A 65 15.79 2.08 4.61
N ILE A 66 15.38 0.99 3.95
CA ILE A 66 14.98 0.99 2.53
C ILE A 66 13.61 1.66 2.29
N ALA A 67 12.94 2.14 3.32
CA ALA A 67 11.67 2.85 3.19
C ALA A 67 11.80 4.37 2.95
N GLY A 68 13.01 4.87 2.71
CA GLY A 68 13.23 6.29 2.36
C GLY A 68 12.56 6.63 1.03
N SER A 69 11.72 7.67 1.02
CA SER A 69 11.24 8.29 -0.22
C SER A 69 12.43 8.65 -1.10
N PRO A 70 12.40 8.35 -2.41
CA PRO A 70 13.45 8.84 -3.29
C PRO A 70 13.43 10.37 -3.27
N ASP A 71 14.51 11.00 -2.84
CA ASP A 71 14.73 12.43 -3.05
C ASP A 71 14.57 12.76 -4.52
N GLU A 72 14.07 13.97 -4.83
CA GLU A 72 13.87 14.42 -6.23
C GLU A 72 15.13 14.29 -7.10
N ASP A 73 16.32 14.41 -6.50
CA ASP A 73 17.60 14.23 -7.20
C ASP A 73 18.00 12.75 -7.38
N THR A 74 17.47 11.81 -6.58
CA THR A 74 17.80 10.37 -6.65
C THR A 74 16.89 9.58 -7.57
N ALA A 75 15.83 10.15 -8.11
CA ALA A 75 14.95 9.49 -9.09
C ALA A 75 15.69 9.02 -10.36
N HIS A 76 16.94 9.44 -10.56
CA HIS A 76 17.85 9.01 -11.63
C HIS A 76 19.17 8.41 -11.13
N GLU A 77 19.45 8.46 -9.83
CA GLU A 77 20.56 7.70 -9.24
C GLU A 77 20.09 6.26 -9.03
N LYS A 78 20.89 5.30 -9.49
CA LYS A 78 20.73 3.89 -9.11
C LYS A 78 20.59 3.86 -7.59
N LEU A 79 19.44 3.39 -7.10
CA LEU A 79 19.33 3.00 -5.71
C LEU A 79 20.54 2.11 -5.36
N PRO A 80 21.13 2.26 -4.18
CA PRO A 80 22.31 1.51 -3.83
C PRO A 80 22.05 0.03 -4.06
N ASP A 81 23.03 -0.67 -4.61
CA ASP A 81 23.01 -2.13 -4.75
C ASP A 81 22.47 -2.75 -3.47
N VAL A 82 21.44 -3.56 -3.57
CA VAL A 82 20.83 -4.25 -2.41
C VAL A 82 21.78 -5.23 -1.72
N GLY A 83 23.02 -5.29 -2.16
CA GLY A 83 24.10 -6.07 -1.61
C GLY A 83 24.06 -7.55 -1.98
N PRO A 84 25.06 -8.30 -1.50
CA PRO A 84 25.30 -9.67 -1.96
C PRO A 84 24.24 -10.67 -1.47
N ALA A 85 23.41 -10.29 -0.50
CA ALA A 85 22.40 -11.18 0.07
C ALA A 85 21.03 -11.08 -0.59
N PHE A 86 20.80 -10.10 -1.47
CA PHE A 86 19.49 -9.78 -2.03
C PHE A 86 19.51 -9.63 -3.55
N ASN A 87 18.35 -9.80 -4.17
CA ASN A 87 18.08 -9.58 -5.59
C ASN A 87 19.08 -10.29 -6.53
N GLN A 88 19.59 -11.46 -6.12
CA GLN A 88 20.51 -12.24 -6.95
C GLN A 88 19.74 -12.91 -8.09
N PRO A 89 20.29 -12.93 -9.34
CA PRO A 89 19.58 -13.47 -10.50
C PRO A 89 19.06 -14.90 -10.35
N GLY A 90 19.72 -15.73 -9.55
CA GLY A 90 19.30 -17.11 -9.30
C GLY A 90 17.95 -17.25 -8.58
N VAL A 91 17.43 -16.19 -7.96
CA VAL A 91 16.13 -16.22 -7.26
C VAL A 91 14.97 -16.49 -8.23
N HIS A 92 15.08 -15.99 -9.47
CA HIS A 92 14.07 -16.19 -10.50
C HIS A 92 13.92 -17.65 -10.95
N ASP A 93 14.99 -18.45 -10.89
CA ASP A 93 14.90 -19.88 -11.21
C ASP A 93 14.07 -20.64 -10.18
N ILE A 94 14.13 -20.23 -8.89
CA ILE A 94 13.29 -20.76 -7.82
C ILE A 94 11.81 -20.46 -8.10
N TYR A 95 11.48 -19.23 -8.48
CA TYR A 95 10.08 -18.85 -8.72
C TYR A 95 9.50 -19.49 -9.98
N ARG A 96 10.30 -19.68 -11.03
CA ARG A 96 9.91 -20.47 -12.20
C ARG A 96 9.68 -21.94 -11.84
N GLU A 97 10.49 -22.48 -10.94
CA GLU A 97 10.25 -23.83 -10.42
C GLU A 97 8.95 -23.90 -9.63
N TRP A 98 8.69 -22.96 -8.72
CA TRP A 98 7.46 -22.92 -7.95
C TRP A 98 6.22 -22.72 -8.83
N ARG A 99 6.29 -21.85 -9.82
CA ARG A 99 5.19 -21.63 -10.78
C ARG A 99 4.84 -22.94 -11.50
N ARG A 100 5.82 -23.66 -12.02
CA ARG A 100 5.59 -24.96 -12.65
C ARG A 100 4.92 -25.97 -11.71
N VAL A 101 5.37 -26.05 -10.46
CA VAL A 101 4.76 -26.94 -9.44
C VAL A 101 3.31 -26.57 -9.18
N LEU A 102 2.99 -25.28 -9.08
CA LEU A 102 1.64 -24.82 -8.82
C LEU A 102 0.72 -25.03 -10.03
N ASP A 103 1.21 -24.86 -11.24
CA ASP A 103 0.47 -25.14 -12.47
C ASP A 103 0.14 -26.63 -12.63
N GLU A 104 0.97 -27.54 -12.07
CA GLU A 104 0.69 -28.98 -12.04
C GLU A 104 -0.44 -29.38 -11.08
N VAL A 105 -0.56 -28.68 -9.94
CA VAL A 105 -1.46 -29.09 -8.83
C VAL A 105 -2.75 -28.28 -8.76
N GLY A 106 -2.85 -27.12 -9.40
CA GLY A 106 -4.06 -26.30 -9.41
C GLY A 106 -4.04 -25.24 -10.48
N GLN A 107 -5.21 -24.74 -10.82
CA GLN A 107 -5.36 -23.58 -11.69
C GLN A 107 -5.53 -22.32 -10.83
N ASP A 108 -5.01 -21.20 -11.31
CA ASP A 108 -5.17 -19.87 -10.71
C ASP A 108 -4.58 -19.70 -9.29
N ILE A 109 -3.58 -20.53 -8.92
CA ILE A 109 -2.87 -20.34 -7.64
C ILE A 109 -1.97 -19.10 -7.73
N LEU A 110 -2.26 -18.12 -6.87
CA LEU A 110 -1.54 -16.85 -6.85
C LEU A 110 -0.21 -16.95 -6.08
N LEU A 111 0.81 -16.27 -6.58
CA LEU A 111 2.03 -15.96 -5.83
C LEU A 111 2.19 -14.43 -5.77
N VAL A 112 2.43 -13.91 -4.58
CA VAL A 112 2.63 -12.47 -4.35
C VAL A 112 4.00 -12.24 -3.75
N ALA A 113 4.87 -11.51 -4.44
CA ALA A 113 6.20 -11.17 -3.96
C ALA A 113 6.14 -9.99 -2.97
N GLU A 114 6.77 -10.17 -1.83
CA GLU A 114 7.26 -9.07 -1.03
C GLU A 114 8.75 -8.91 -1.37
N ALA A 115 9.06 -7.94 -2.24
CA ALA A 115 10.41 -7.72 -2.77
C ALA A 115 10.76 -6.23 -2.71
N TRP A 116 11.67 -5.89 -1.81
CA TRP A 116 12.29 -4.58 -1.74
C TRP A 116 13.49 -4.57 -2.68
N VAL A 117 13.30 -4.00 -3.86
CA VAL A 117 14.31 -4.00 -4.92
C VAL A 117 14.54 -2.58 -5.45
N PRO A 118 15.70 -2.31 -6.06
CA PRO A 118 16.11 -0.95 -6.39
C PRO A 118 15.20 -0.22 -7.38
N THR A 119 14.54 -0.93 -8.29
CA THR A 119 13.71 -0.29 -9.33
C THR A 119 12.44 -1.08 -9.59
N GLU A 120 11.43 -0.42 -10.17
CA GLU A 120 10.21 -1.08 -10.63
C GLU A 120 10.51 -2.08 -11.76
N ALA A 121 11.55 -1.86 -12.56
CA ALA A 121 12.01 -2.81 -13.55
C ALA A 121 12.53 -4.11 -12.90
N ASP A 122 13.21 -4.01 -11.75
CA ASP A 122 13.60 -5.19 -10.96
C ASP A 122 12.38 -5.88 -10.37
N ALA A 123 11.44 -5.12 -9.80
CA ALA A 123 10.20 -5.68 -9.25
C ALA A 123 9.34 -6.37 -10.33
N ALA A 124 9.28 -5.81 -11.54
CA ALA A 124 8.58 -6.40 -12.67
C ALA A 124 9.15 -7.76 -13.09
N GLN A 125 10.44 -8.02 -12.86
CA GLN A 125 11.03 -9.32 -13.15
C GLN A 125 10.41 -10.47 -12.34
N TYR A 126 9.97 -10.19 -11.10
CA TYR A 126 9.32 -11.19 -10.24
C TYR A 126 7.93 -11.61 -10.73
N VAL A 127 7.30 -10.82 -11.58
CA VAL A 127 5.93 -11.04 -12.04
C VAL A 127 5.83 -11.38 -13.53
N ARG A 128 6.92 -11.86 -14.13
CA ARG A 128 6.87 -12.46 -15.46
C ARG A 128 5.91 -13.64 -15.49
N ALA A 129 5.34 -13.95 -16.64
CA ALA A 129 4.27 -14.93 -16.79
C ALA A 129 4.61 -16.33 -16.25
N ASP A 130 5.90 -16.69 -16.19
CA ASP A 130 6.41 -17.96 -15.69
C ASP A 130 6.92 -17.90 -14.23
N GLU A 131 6.64 -16.80 -13.50
CA GLU A 131 7.07 -16.59 -12.11
C GLU A 131 5.88 -16.29 -11.19
N MET A 132 5.89 -15.14 -10.49
CA MET A 132 4.80 -14.78 -9.57
C MET A 132 3.68 -14.02 -10.29
N SER A 133 2.55 -13.91 -9.63
CA SER A 133 1.37 -13.24 -10.18
C SER A 133 1.37 -11.75 -9.91
N GLN A 134 1.92 -11.33 -8.77
CA GLN A 134 1.92 -9.95 -8.28
C GLN A 134 3.15 -9.67 -7.42
N ALA A 135 3.54 -8.39 -7.33
CA ALA A 135 4.52 -7.89 -6.37
C ALA A 135 3.98 -6.60 -5.72
N PHE A 136 4.26 -6.37 -4.46
CA PHE A 136 3.88 -5.13 -3.79
C PHE A 136 4.65 -3.94 -4.37
N ASN A 137 3.95 -2.83 -4.58
CA ASN A 137 4.51 -1.58 -5.07
C ASN A 137 4.89 -0.67 -3.88
N PHE A 138 6.10 -0.84 -3.39
CA PHE A 138 6.62 -0.03 -2.30
C PHE A 138 6.91 1.42 -2.69
N PRO A 139 7.35 1.76 -3.92
CA PRO A 139 7.46 3.16 -4.34
C PRO A 139 6.13 3.93 -4.25
N PHE A 140 4.99 3.30 -4.58
CA PHE A 140 3.68 3.95 -4.41
C PHE A 140 3.33 4.19 -2.94
N LEU A 141 3.65 3.21 -2.06
CA LEU A 141 3.48 3.35 -0.62
C LEU A 141 4.33 4.50 -0.08
N GLY A 142 5.57 4.64 -0.55
CA GLY A 142 6.55 5.64 -0.11
C GLY A 142 6.40 7.03 -0.74
N ALA A 143 5.58 7.21 -1.78
CA ALA A 143 5.49 8.47 -2.55
C ALA A 143 5.03 9.69 -1.74
N GLY A 144 4.49 9.49 -0.51
CA GLY A 144 4.04 10.57 0.35
C GLY A 144 2.80 11.32 -0.17
N TRP A 145 2.63 12.57 0.26
CA TRP A 145 1.53 13.44 -0.18
C TRP A 145 2.02 14.45 -1.22
N ASP A 146 2.50 13.95 -2.35
CA ASP A 146 3.07 14.73 -3.46
C ASP A 146 2.51 14.24 -4.79
N ALA A 147 1.87 15.15 -5.55
CA ALA A 147 1.23 14.80 -6.82
C ALA A 147 2.24 14.36 -7.89
N ASP A 148 3.39 15.02 -7.97
CA ASP A 148 4.40 14.72 -9.00
C ASP A 148 5.09 13.39 -8.71
N ALA A 149 5.39 13.11 -7.43
CA ALA A 149 5.92 11.81 -7.00
C ALA A 149 4.92 10.69 -7.29
N LEU A 150 3.66 10.83 -6.91
CA LEU A 150 2.60 9.87 -7.19
C LEU A 150 2.45 9.62 -8.70
N ARG A 151 2.43 10.68 -9.52
CA ARG A 151 2.34 10.55 -10.97
C ARG A 151 3.51 9.77 -11.56
N ARG A 152 4.74 10.14 -11.20
CA ARG A 152 5.95 9.43 -11.65
C ARG A 152 5.89 7.94 -11.34
N VAL A 153 5.57 7.60 -10.08
CA VAL A 153 5.49 6.20 -9.65
C VAL A 153 4.40 5.44 -10.41
N ILE A 154 3.23 6.04 -10.61
CA ILE A 154 2.14 5.42 -11.38
C ILE A 154 2.58 5.15 -12.82
N ASP A 155 3.18 6.14 -13.50
CA ASP A 155 3.61 6.01 -14.89
C ASP A 155 4.67 4.92 -15.05
N VAL A 156 5.70 4.93 -14.19
CA VAL A 156 6.77 3.92 -14.22
C VAL A 156 6.22 2.54 -13.92
N SER A 157 5.39 2.40 -12.87
CA SER A 157 4.80 1.10 -12.51
C SER A 157 3.94 0.53 -13.63
N LEU A 158 3.07 1.33 -14.24
CA LEU A 158 2.22 0.87 -15.34
C LEU A 158 3.04 0.49 -16.58
N SER A 159 4.13 1.20 -16.85
CA SER A 159 5.06 0.89 -17.94
C SER A 159 5.80 -0.42 -17.70
N GLU A 160 6.48 -0.56 -16.54
CA GLU A 160 7.36 -1.70 -16.27
C GLU A 160 6.58 -3.00 -16.08
N TYR A 161 5.50 -2.96 -15.30
CA TYR A 161 4.64 -4.14 -15.13
C TYR A 161 3.90 -4.48 -16.43
N GLY A 162 3.45 -3.48 -17.20
CA GLY A 162 2.84 -3.68 -18.51
C GLY A 162 3.77 -4.32 -19.52
N ALA A 163 5.07 -4.00 -19.51
CA ALA A 163 6.08 -4.58 -20.38
C ALA A 163 6.24 -6.09 -20.19
N VAL A 164 5.96 -6.63 -19.00
CA VAL A 164 5.96 -8.09 -18.71
C VAL A 164 4.56 -8.70 -18.75
N GLY A 165 3.52 -7.91 -19.06
CA GLY A 165 2.13 -8.36 -19.13
C GLY A 165 1.45 -8.57 -17.79
N ALA A 166 2.02 -8.03 -16.70
CA ALA A 166 1.48 -8.14 -15.35
C ALA A 166 0.70 -6.86 -14.95
N PRO A 167 -0.32 -6.98 -14.08
CA PRO A 167 -0.99 -5.82 -13.51
C PRO A 167 -0.09 -5.16 -12.46
N ALA A 168 -0.10 -3.82 -12.39
CA ALA A 168 0.45 -3.11 -11.24
C ALA A 168 -0.33 -3.44 -9.97
N THR A 169 0.33 -3.31 -8.81
CA THR A 169 -0.27 -3.57 -7.50
C THR A 169 -0.09 -2.33 -6.63
N TRP A 170 -1.18 -1.84 -6.05
CA TRP A 170 -1.19 -0.61 -5.26
C TRP A 170 -1.40 -0.91 -3.78
N VAL A 171 -0.65 -0.25 -2.91
CA VAL A 171 -0.71 -0.43 -1.46
C VAL A 171 -0.36 0.89 -0.75
N LEU A 172 -1.08 1.24 0.31
CA LEU A 172 -0.83 2.45 1.12
C LEU A 172 -0.36 2.14 2.54
N SER A 173 -0.64 0.95 3.04
CA SER A 173 -0.23 0.51 4.39
C SER A 173 0.01 -0.99 4.43
N ASN A 174 0.88 -1.41 5.33
CA ASN A 174 1.10 -2.81 5.68
C ASN A 174 1.52 -2.92 7.15
N HIS A 175 1.95 -4.10 7.60
CA HIS A 175 2.36 -4.37 8.97
C HIS A 175 3.81 -3.96 9.29
N ASP A 176 4.52 -3.36 8.35
CA ASP A 176 5.93 -2.97 8.48
C ASP A 176 6.15 -1.47 8.41
N VAL A 177 5.12 -0.68 8.07
CA VAL A 177 5.20 0.78 7.96
C VAL A 177 4.13 1.47 8.80
N VAL A 178 4.39 2.71 9.17
CA VAL A 178 3.42 3.58 9.84
C VAL A 178 2.13 3.68 9.02
N ARG A 179 0.97 3.52 9.66
CA ARG A 179 -0.34 3.61 9.00
C ARG A 179 -0.49 4.91 8.23
N HIS A 180 -0.97 4.85 7.00
CA HIS A 180 -1.07 6.02 6.14
C HIS A 180 -1.98 7.13 6.70
N ALA A 181 -2.96 6.80 7.57
CA ALA A 181 -3.77 7.78 8.28
C ALA A 181 -2.96 8.66 9.25
N SER A 182 -1.76 8.23 9.65
CA SER A 182 -0.81 9.04 10.41
C SER A 182 0.34 9.53 9.51
N ARG A 183 0.93 8.65 8.69
CA ARG A 183 2.07 8.96 7.85
C ARG A 183 1.83 10.10 6.88
N LEU A 184 0.66 10.15 6.24
CA LEU A 184 0.33 11.21 5.29
C LEU A 184 0.06 12.58 5.94
N ALA A 185 0.01 12.69 7.27
CA ALA A 185 -0.07 13.98 7.97
C ALA A 185 1.27 14.71 8.01
N TYR A 186 2.38 13.99 7.82
CA TYR A 186 3.71 14.58 7.82
C TYR A 186 4.09 15.16 6.45
N PRO A 187 5.06 16.09 6.42
CA PRO A 187 5.74 16.47 5.17
C PRO A 187 6.35 15.26 4.48
N ALA A 188 6.40 15.28 3.15
CA ALA A 188 6.87 14.14 2.37
C ALA A 188 8.36 13.79 2.59
N ASP A 189 9.15 14.75 3.04
CA ASP A 189 10.58 14.62 3.38
C ASP A 189 10.83 14.13 4.82
N MET A 190 9.78 13.94 5.62
CA MET A 190 9.94 13.41 6.97
C MET A 190 9.95 11.88 6.94
N ASP A 191 11.08 11.31 7.34
CA ASP A 191 11.18 9.88 7.55
C ASP A 191 10.36 9.46 8.79
N THR A 192 9.38 8.60 8.58
CA THR A 192 8.53 8.03 9.63
C THR A 192 8.81 6.56 9.89
N ASP A 193 9.77 5.96 9.19
CA ASP A 193 10.15 4.58 9.34
C ASP A 193 11.47 4.41 10.13
N PRO A 194 11.52 3.39 10.93
CA PRO A 194 10.47 2.47 11.33
C PRO A 194 9.80 2.88 12.64
N GLY A 195 8.68 3.56 12.50
CA GLY A 195 7.76 3.85 13.61
C GLY A 195 7.91 5.24 14.19
N ILE A 196 6.89 5.65 14.93
CA ILE A 196 6.80 6.95 15.61
C ILE A 196 6.66 6.67 17.11
N GLY A 197 7.42 7.39 17.91
CA GLY A 197 7.37 7.33 19.36
C GLY A 197 6.76 8.58 20.01
N PRO A 198 6.56 8.56 21.34
CA PRO A 198 5.95 9.68 22.06
C PRO A 198 6.81 10.96 22.08
N LYS A 199 8.10 10.85 21.73
CA LYS A 199 9.03 11.98 21.69
C LYS A 199 9.14 12.62 20.30
N ASP A 200 8.64 11.94 19.28
CA ASP A 200 8.64 12.44 17.91
C ASP A 200 7.52 13.46 17.70
N PRO A 201 7.61 14.32 16.68
CA PRO A 201 6.48 15.16 16.30
C PRO A 201 5.23 14.30 16.11
N GLN A 202 4.10 14.69 16.67
CA GLN A 202 2.86 13.92 16.55
C GLN A 202 2.08 14.33 15.31
N PRO A 203 1.43 13.38 14.59
CA PRO A 203 0.70 13.69 13.37
C PRO A 203 -0.58 14.46 13.67
N ASP A 204 -0.95 15.39 12.78
CA ASP A 204 -2.29 15.98 12.79
C ASP A 204 -3.31 14.92 12.34
N ALA A 205 -4.14 14.47 13.27
CA ALA A 205 -5.08 13.37 13.04
C ALA A 205 -6.20 13.72 12.02
N GLU A 206 -6.64 14.95 11.97
CA GLU A 206 -7.68 15.38 11.03
C GLU A 206 -7.13 15.46 9.62
N LEU A 207 -5.97 16.09 9.45
CA LEU A 207 -5.25 16.17 8.18
C LEU A 207 -4.89 14.77 7.68
N GLY A 208 -4.33 13.92 8.55
CA GLY A 208 -3.93 12.56 8.21
C GLY A 208 -5.13 11.72 7.74
N LEU A 209 -6.26 11.81 8.42
CA LEU A 209 -7.47 11.09 8.02
C LEU A 209 -8.04 11.62 6.69
N ALA A 210 -8.06 12.95 6.48
CA ALA A 210 -8.51 13.53 5.21
C ALA A 210 -7.66 13.03 4.03
N ARG A 211 -6.33 13.10 4.15
CA ARG A 211 -5.39 12.62 3.15
C ARG A 211 -5.49 11.12 2.93
N ALA A 212 -5.62 10.34 3.99
CA ALA A 212 -5.78 8.88 3.90
C ALA A 212 -7.03 8.49 3.10
N ARG A 213 -8.17 9.12 3.38
CA ARG A 213 -9.41 8.89 2.64
C ARG A 213 -9.27 9.27 1.17
N ALA A 214 -8.61 10.39 0.88
CA ALA A 214 -8.37 10.85 -0.49
C ALA A 214 -7.39 9.93 -1.23
N ALA A 215 -6.27 9.55 -0.62
CA ALA A 215 -5.30 8.62 -1.19
C ALA A 215 -5.92 7.27 -1.51
N THR A 216 -6.73 6.72 -0.60
CA THR A 216 -7.42 5.44 -0.82
C THR A 216 -8.41 5.53 -1.97
N LEU A 217 -9.21 6.59 -2.02
CA LEU A 217 -10.16 6.76 -3.12
C LEU A 217 -9.44 6.90 -4.46
N PHE A 218 -8.35 7.67 -4.51
CA PHE A 218 -7.52 7.81 -5.70
C PHE A 218 -6.89 6.46 -6.11
N MET A 219 -6.24 5.75 -5.18
CA MET A 219 -5.65 4.43 -5.41
C MET A 219 -6.66 3.42 -5.96
N LEU A 220 -7.86 3.37 -5.39
CA LEU A 220 -8.93 2.49 -5.87
C LEU A 220 -9.47 2.89 -7.25
N GLY A 221 -9.18 4.08 -7.73
CA GLY A 221 -9.46 4.52 -9.10
C GLY A 221 -8.46 3.99 -10.14
N LEU A 222 -7.27 3.56 -9.74
CA LEU A 222 -6.20 3.11 -10.65
C LEU A 222 -6.47 1.70 -11.20
N PRO A 223 -6.00 1.35 -12.42
CA PRO A 223 -6.02 -0.01 -12.91
C PRO A 223 -5.02 -0.89 -12.17
N GLY A 224 -5.24 -2.21 -12.20
CA GLY A 224 -4.41 -3.17 -11.49
C GLY A 224 -5.06 -3.69 -10.21
N SER A 225 -4.27 -4.23 -9.30
CA SER A 225 -4.72 -4.77 -8.00
C SER A 225 -4.51 -3.75 -6.88
N ALA A 226 -5.36 -3.77 -5.88
CA ALA A 226 -5.22 -2.93 -4.68
C ALA A 226 -5.23 -3.82 -3.43
N TYR A 227 -4.24 -3.64 -2.59
CA TYR A 227 -4.13 -4.29 -1.28
C TYR A 227 -4.52 -3.33 -0.18
N LEU A 228 -5.29 -3.81 0.77
CA LEU A 228 -5.78 -3.04 1.91
C LEU A 228 -5.25 -3.67 3.20
N TYR A 229 -4.64 -2.86 4.04
CA TYR A 229 -4.19 -3.31 5.35
C TYR A 229 -5.34 -3.20 6.36
N GLN A 230 -5.51 -4.21 7.19
CA GLN A 230 -6.56 -4.25 8.21
C GLN A 230 -6.56 -3.00 9.08
N GLY A 231 -7.74 -2.40 9.26
CA GLY A 231 -7.96 -1.17 10.04
C GLY A 231 -7.85 0.11 9.24
N GLU A 232 -7.30 0.10 8.02
CA GLU A 232 -7.30 1.31 7.19
C GLU A 232 -8.70 1.68 6.72
N GLU A 233 -9.57 0.69 6.53
CA GLU A 233 -10.99 0.89 6.23
C GLU A 233 -11.76 1.61 7.35
N LEU A 234 -11.18 1.63 8.54
CA LEU A 234 -11.69 2.35 9.69
C LEU A 234 -11.08 3.75 9.83
N GLY A 235 -10.07 4.08 9.01
CA GLY A 235 -9.25 5.28 9.19
C GLY A 235 -8.38 5.22 10.44
N LEU A 236 -8.02 4.01 10.87
CA LEU A 236 -7.30 3.78 12.12
C LEU A 236 -5.89 4.40 12.05
N PRO A 237 -5.54 5.29 12.99
CA PRO A 237 -4.21 5.89 13.03
C PRO A 237 -3.15 4.93 13.61
N GLU A 238 -1.90 5.32 13.51
CA GLU A 238 -0.78 4.70 14.22
C GLU A 238 -0.90 4.90 15.73
N HIS A 239 -0.42 3.92 16.51
CA HIS A 239 -0.22 4.13 17.95
C HIS A 239 1.14 4.79 18.20
N THR A 240 1.19 6.10 18.13
CA THR A 240 2.44 6.90 18.22
C THR A 240 2.91 7.16 19.66
N THR A 241 2.04 6.94 20.64
CA THR A 241 2.31 7.24 22.07
C THR A 241 2.46 5.99 22.93
N MET A 242 2.82 4.85 22.31
CA MET A 242 3.04 3.59 23.03
C MET A 242 4.19 3.72 24.01
N GLU A 243 3.95 3.33 25.27
CA GLU A 243 4.97 3.30 26.31
C GLU A 243 6.07 2.29 25.97
N ASP A 244 7.30 2.62 26.33
CA ASP A 244 8.49 1.84 25.98
C ASP A 244 8.41 0.37 26.49
N GLU A 245 7.82 0.16 27.67
CA GLU A 245 7.66 -1.16 28.30
C GLU A 245 6.66 -2.07 27.58
N ALA A 246 5.83 -1.50 26.72
CA ALA A 246 4.85 -2.28 25.95
C ALA A 246 5.39 -2.74 24.59
N ARG A 247 6.53 -2.20 24.15
CA ARG A 247 7.11 -2.52 22.85
C ARG A 247 7.61 -3.95 22.76
N GLN A 248 7.39 -4.59 21.63
CA GLN A 248 7.72 -5.99 21.39
C GLN A 248 8.46 -6.23 20.06
N ASP A 249 8.58 -5.20 19.20
CA ASP A 249 9.33 -5.33 17.95
C ASP A 249 10.82 -5.61 18.28
N PRO A 250 11.43 -6.67 17.71
CA PRO A 250 12.85 -6.95 17.90
C PRO A 250 13.78 -5.78 17.52
N LEU A 251 13.32 -4.85 16.69
CA LEU A 251 14.09 -3.67 16.32
C LEU A 251 14.32 -2.74 17.53
N TRP A 252 13.33 -2.61 18.43
CA TRP A 252 13.44 -1.84 19.65
C TRP A 252 14.62 -2.30 20.50
N GLU A 253 14.72 -3.61 20.76
CA GLU A 253 15.81 -4.20 21.52
C GLU A 253 17.16 -4.12 20.78
N ARG A 254 17.18 -4.43 19.47
CA ARG A 254 18.42 -4.43 18.67
C ARG A 254 19.05 -3.06 18.53
N THR A 255 18.26 -2.00 18.60
CA THR A 255 18.75 -0.61 18.51
C THR A 255 19.01 0.02 19.88
N ASN A 256 19.03 -0.76 20.95
CA ASN A 256 19.14 -0.25 22.32
C ASN A 256 18.10 0.84 22.61
N HIS A 257 16.86 0.60 22.21
CA HIS A 257 15.71 1.48 22.47
C HIS A 257 15.79 2.85 21.73
N LEU A 258 16.46 2.91 20.61
CA LEU A 258 16.57 4.13 19.81
C LEU A 258 15.45 4.23 18.76
N ILE A 259 15.01 3.11 18.19
CA ILE A 259 14.04 3.07 17.10
C ILE A 259 12.75 2.42 17.59
N PRO A 260 11.60 3.13 17.53
CA PRO A 260 10.31 2.63 18.05
C PRO A 260 9.85 1.30 17.46
N GLY A 261 10.22 0.99 16.22
CA GLY A 261 9.78 -0.21 15.53
C GLY A 261 8.33 -0.15 15.05
N ARG A 262 7.79 -1.29 14.65
CA ARG A 262 6.54 -1.45 13.92
C ARG A 262 5.32 -1.74 14.80
N ASP A 263 5.48 -1.72 16.12
CA ASP A 263 4.40 -2.09 17.05
C ASP A 263 3.16 -1.21 16.91
N GLY A 264 3.34 0.07 16.59
CA GLY A 264 2.25 1.04 16.46
C GLY A 264 1.22 0.69 15.38
N CYS A 265 1.64 0.08 14.26
CA CYS A 265 0.73 -0.38 13.21
C CYS A 265 0.14 -1.78 13.46
N ARG A 266 0.63 -2.50 14.48
CA ARG A 266 0.27 -3.91 14.79
C ARG A 266 -0.66 -4.07 16.00
N VAL A 267 -1.14 -2.97 16.56
CA VAL A 267 -2.09 -2.97 17.67
C VAL A 267 -3.39 -3.69 17.29
N PRO A 268 -3.96 -4.53 18.17
CA PRO A 268 -5.24 -5.20 17.92
C PRO A 268 -6.36 -4.25 17.58
N LEU A 269 -7.17 -4.60 16.55
CA LEU A 269 -8.23 -3.76 16.04
C LEU A 269 -9.38 -3.59 17.03
N PRO A 270 -10.00 -2.40 17.11
CA PRO A 270 -11.26 -2.21 17.81
C PRO A 270 -12.42 -2.76 16.99
N TRP A 271 -13.32 -3.53 17.60
CA TRP A 271 -14.54 -4.08 16.98
C TRP A 271 -15.81 -3.42 17.49
N THR A 272 -15.80 -3.00 18.76
CA THR A 272 -16.91 -2.31 19.41
C THR A 272 -16.47 -0.96 19.96
N ARG A 273 -17.44 -0.05 20.12
CA ARG A 273 -17.16 1.28 20.67
C ARG A 273 -16.67 1.21 22.11
N ASP A 274 -17.26 0.31 22.90
CA ASP A 274 -17.01 0.15 24.31
C ASP A 274 -16.70 -1.30 24.67
N GLY A 275 -16.27 -1.52 25.92
CA GLY A 275 -16.04 -2.84 26.48
C GLY A 275 -14.57 -3.25 26.51
N ALA A 276 -14.35 -4.48 26.98
CA ALA A 276 -13.00 -5.01 27.14
C ALA A 276 -12.27 -5.10 25.80
N SER A 277 -11.08 -4.50 25.69
CA SER A 277 -10.26 -4.43 24.48
C SER A 277 -11.07 -4.02 23.23
N TYR A 278 -12.04 -3.13 23.37
CA TYR A 278 -12.96 -2.74 22.31
C TYR A 278 -13.52 -3.94 21.52
N GLY A 279 -13.91 -5.00 22.24
CA GLY A 279 -14.48 -6.21 21.64
C GLY A 279 -13.48 -7.17 20.97
N TYR A 280 -12.19 -6.91 21.03
CA TYR A 280 -11.17 -7.82 20.48
C TYR A 280 -11.16 -9.17 21.24
N ASN A 281 -11.26 -9.12 22.58
CA ASN A 281 -11.46 -10.29 23.41
C ASN A 281 -12.19 -9.94 24.73
N ALA A 282 -12.68 -10.97 25.42
CA ALA A 282 -13.43 -10.79 26.67
C ALA A 282 -12.55 -10.48 27.90
N THR A 283 -11.24 -10.65 27.82
CA THR A 283 -10.35 -10.51 28.98
C THR A 283 -9.84 -9.09 29.19
N GLY A 284 -9.93 -8.23 28.17
CA GLY A 284 -9.35 -6.90 28.16
C GLY A 284 -7.82 -6.86 28.02
N ARG A 285 -7.18 -8.03 27.84
CA ARG A 285 -5.73 -8.12 27.66
C ARG A 285 -5.39 -8.29 26.19
N THR A 286 -4.53 -7.42 25.69
CA THR A 286 -4.02 -7.49 24.33
C THR A 286 -2.49 -7.59 24.36
N TRP A 287 -1.91 -8.13 23.31
CA TRP A 287 -0.46 -8.28 23.22
C TRP A 287 0.26 -6.92 23.04
N LEU A 288 -0.40 -5.94 22.43
CA LEU A 288 -0.03 -4.53 22.44
C LEU A 288 -1.21 -3.71 22.97
N PRO A 289 -0.97 -2.64 23.74
CA PRO A 289 -2.05 -1.83 24.31
C PRO A 289 -2.81 -1.09 23.20
N GLN A 290 -4.13 -1.09 23.32
CA GLN A 290 -4.99 -0.27 22.45
C GLN A 290 -5.09 1.15 23.06
N PRO A 291 -4.90 2.22 22.27
CA PRO A 291 -5.08 3.58 22.74
C PRO A 291 -6.49 3.86 23.26
N GLU A 292 -6.59 4.76 24.21
CA GLU A 292 -7.88 5.29 24.66
C GLU A 292 -8.58 6.00 23.48
N GLY A 293 -9.89 5.82 23.37
CA GLY A 293 -10.69 6.41 22.30
C GLY A 293 -10.72 5.60 20.99
N TRP A 294 -9.94 4.53 20.83
CA TRP A 294 -9.95 3.72 19.60
C TRP A 294 -11.31 3.05 19.32
N GLY A 295 -12.20 2.96 20.30
CA GLY A 295 -13.58 2.51 20.07
C GLY A 295 -14.36 3.33 19.06
N GLU A 296 -14.03 4.62 18.88
CA GLU A 296 -14.64 5.50 17.87
C GLU A 296 -14.26 5.11 16.44
N TYR A 297 -13.15 4.41 16.24
CA TYR A 297 -12.77 3.84 14.95
C TYR A 297 -13.39 2.47 14.68
N SER A 298 -14.08 1.87 15.65
CA SER A 298 -14.62 0.51 15.50
C SER A 298 -15.66 0.42 14.38
N PRO A 299 -15.83 -0.77 13.77
CA PRO A 299 -16.94 -1.01 12.83
C PRO A 299 -18.29 -0.66 13.45
N GLN A 300 -18.51 -0.96 14.75
CA GLN A 300 -19.75 -0.63 15.44
C GLN A 300 -20.03 0.89 15.49
N ALA A 301 -18.99 1.71 15.65
CA ALA A 301 -19.14 3.17 15.68
C ALA A 301 -19.41 3.75 14.29
N GLN A 302 -18.96 3.07 13.24
CA GLN A 302 -19.03 3.56 11.85
C GLN A 302 -20.19 2.96 11.03
N GLU A 303 -20.76 1.85 11.48
CA GLU A 303 -21.85 1.17 10.78
C GLU A 303 -23.09 2.06 10.70
N GLY A 304 -23.65 2.20 9.49
CA GLY A 304 -24.80 3.07 9.24
C GLY A 304 -24.51 4.56 9.17
N CYS A 305 -23.25 4.99 9.35
CA CYS A 305 -22.84 6.36 9.15
C CYS A 305 -22.39 6.56 7.68
N ASP A 306 -23.13 7.39 6.94
CA ASP A 306 -22.89 7.61 5.50
C ASP A 306 -21.51 8.22 5.21
N ASP A 307 -21.01 9.07 6.09
CA ASP A 307 -19.73 9.77 5.95
C ASP A 307 -18.55 9.07 6.65
N SER A 308 -18.77 7.86 7.18
CA SER A 308 -17.69 7.09 7.81
C SER A 308 -16.66 6.62 6.79
N THR A 309 -15.44 6.38 7.26
CA THR A 309 -14.38 5.80 6.43
C THR A 309 -14.74 4.38 5.96
N LEU A 310 -15.38 3.59 6.83
CA LEU A 310 -15.88 2.27 6.48
C LEU A 310 -16.87 2.30 5.30
N THR A 311 -17.79 3.28 5.31
CA THR A 311 -18.75 3.46 4.23
C THR A 311 -18.06 3.90 2.94
N LEU A 312 -17.07 4.80 3.02
CA LEU A 312 -16.25 5.19 1.87
C LEU A 312 -15.59 3.98 1.21
N TYR A 313 -14.92 3.12 1.99
CA TYR A 313 -14.27 1.90 1.47
C TYR A 313 -15.27 0.96 0.80
N ARG A 314 -16.37 0.66 1.46
CA ARG A 314 -17.44 -0.20 0.90
C ARG A 314 -17.98 0.32 -0.42
N ARG A 315 -18.28 1.62 -0.50
CA ARG A 315 -18.82 2.26 -1.70
C ARG A 315 -17.78 2.31 -2.82
N SER A 316 -16.56 2.69 -2.53
CA SER A 316 -15.49 2.79 -3.55
C SER A 316 -15.14 1.42 -4.12
N ILE A 317 -15.03 0.37 -3.29
CA ILE A 317 -14.79 -1.00 -3.76
C ILE A 317 -15.93 -1.51 -4.63
N ALA A 318 -17.18 -1.26 -4.23
CA ALA A 318 -18.36 -1.65 -5.01
C ALA A 318 -18.39 -0.91 -6.37
N LEU A 319 -18.11 0.39 -6.39
CA LEU A 319 -18.04 1.19 -7.62
C LEU A 319 -16.86 0.76 -8.50
N ARG A 320 -15.66 0.54 -7.94
CA ARG A 320 -14.50 0.02 -8.67
C ARG A 320 -14.84 -1.26 -9.44
N ARG A 321 -15.52 -2.20 -8.77
CA ARG A 321 -15.96 -3.46 -9.40
C ARG A 321 -17.00 -3.20 -10.49
N LYS A 322 -18.01 -2.38 -10.20
CA LYS A 322 -19.11 -2.05 -11.14
C LYS A 322 -18.58 -1.35 -12.40
N LEU A 323 -17.64 -0.43 -12.25
CA LEU A 323 -17.07 0.35 -13.35
C LEU A 323 -15.90 -0.35 -14.05
N GLY A 324 -15.41 -1.48 -13.51
CA GLY A 324 -14.30 -2.26 -14.09
C GLY A 324 -12.94 -1.58 -13.99
N LEU A 325 -12.75 -0.62 -13.09
CA LEU A 325 -11.54 0.22 -13.02
C LEU A 325 -10.24 -0.58 -12.87
N GLY A 326 -10.27 -1.73 -12.20
CA GLY A 326 -9.10 -2.58 -12.06
C GLY A 326 -8.56 -3.17 -13.37
N ARG A 327 -9.36 -3.17 -14.44
CA ARG A 327 -9.00 -3.67 -15.79
C ARG A 327 -8.89 -2.57 -16.82
N GLY A 328 -8.95 -1.31 -16.38
CA GLY A 328 -8.90 -0.14 -17.24
C GLY A 328 -7.47 0.27 -17.61
N SER A 329 -7.33 1.53 -17.91
CA SER A 329 -6.06 2.18 -18.27
C SER A 329 -6.04 3.60 -17.69
N VAL A 330 -4.86 4.19 -17.60
CA VAL A 330 -4.69 5.59 -17.20
C VAL A 330 -4.47 6.46 -18.44
N GLU A 331 -5.30 7.48 -18.56
CA GLU A 331 -5.11 8.61 -19.46
C GLU A 331 -5.03 9.88 -18.59
N TRP A 332 -3.86 10.50 -18.53
CA TRP A 332 -3.72 11.76 -17.80
C TRP A 332 -4.40 12.90 -18.55
N LEU A 333 -5.14 13.71 -17.83
CA LEU A 333 -5.76 14.92 -18.31
C LEU A 333 -5.00 16.14 -17.79
N ASP A 334 -5.16 17.28 -18.48
CA ASP A 334 -4.54 18.54 -18.03
C ASP A 334 -5.13 18.99 -16.68
N SER A 335 -4.27 19.41 -15.77
CA SER A 335 -4.64 19.88 -14.45
C SER A 335 -3.63 20.90 -13.91
N GLU A 336 -4.03 21.64 -12.88
CA GLU A 336 -3.14 22.56 -12.18
C GLU A 336 -2.05 21.80 -11.40
N PRO A 337 -0.89 22.42 -11.14
CA PRO A 337 0.16 21.82 -10.28
C PRO A 337 -0.40 21.38 -8.92
N GLY A 338 0.00 20.20 -8.46
CA GLY A 338 -0.50 19.62 -7.21
C GLY A 338 -1.87 18.94 -7.34
N VAL A 339 -2.42 18.86 -8.55
CA VAL A 339 -3.66 18.13 -8.84
C VAL A 339 -3.41 17.00 -9.79
N LEU A 340 -3.82 15.80 -9.43
CA LEU A 340 -3.84 14.66 -10.33
C LEU A 340 -5.26 14.50 -10.90
N LEU A 341 -5.35 14.54 -12.22
CA LEU A 341 -6.58 14.30 -12.96
C LEU A 341 -6.31 13.25 -14.02
N LEU A 342 -7.00 12.13 -13.93
CA LEU A 342 -6.87 11.04 -14.90
C LEU A 342 -8.24 10.48 -15.30
N ARG A 343 -8.30 9.90 -16.47
CA ARG A 343 -9.42 9.09 -16.96
C ARG A 343 -9.07 7.61 -16.88
N ASN A 344 -10.00 6.81 -16.36
CA ASN A 344 -9.96 5.36 -16.39
C ASN A 344 -11.32 4.85 -16.90
N GLY A 345 -11.36 4.39 -18.13
CA GLY A 345 -12.62 4.08 -18.83
C GLY A 345 -13.51 5.33 -18.98
N THR A 346 -14.71 5.29 -18.45
CA THR A 346 -15.67 6.41 -18.44
C THR A 346 -15.65 7.20 -17.13
N THR A 347 -14.62 7.05 -16.32
CA THR A 347 -14.52 7.67 -14.99
C THR A 347 -13.34 8.61 -14.96
N ALA A 348 -13.59 9.90 -14.69
CA ALA A 348 -12.54 10.84 -14.31
C ALA A 348 -12.27 10.73 -12.81
N ILE A 349 -11.00 10.70 -12.44
CA ILE A 349 -10.52 10.50 -11.07
C ILE A 349 -9.63 11.68 -10.73
N VAL A 350 -9.95 12.35 -9.65
CA VAL A 350 -9.29 13.57 -9.19
C VAL A 350 -8.67 13.34 -7.82
N LEU A 351 -7.44 13.85 -7.64
CA LEU A 351 -6.80 14.02 -6.34
C LEU A 351 -6.24 15.44 -6.24
N ASN A 352 -6.69 16.20 -5.27
CA ASN A 352 -6.16 17.51 -4.93
C ASN A 352 -5.20 17.39 -3.74
N THR A 353 -3.89 17.49 -3.96
CA THR A 353 -2.89 17.46 -2.89
C THR A 353 -2.57 18.85 -2.33
N THR A 354 -3.17 19.90 -2.89
CA THR A 354 -2.92 21.29 -2.50
C THR A 354 -3.68 21.71 -1.24
N GLU A 355 -3.34 22.87 -0.72
CA GLU A 355 -4.03 23.50 0.41
C GLU A 355 -5.20 24.41 -0.02
N GLN A 356 -5.51 24.45 -1.32
CA GLN A 356 -6.57 25.27 -1.88
C GLN A 356 -7.63 24.42 -2.57
N PRO A 357 -8.90 24.82 -2.57
CA PRO A 357 -9.93 24.16 -3.37
C PRO A 357 -9.64 24.37 -4.87
N VAL A 358 -9.90 23.34 -5.67
CA VAL A 358 -9.69 23.35 -7.13
C VAL A 358 -11.00 23.07 -7.85
N THR A 359 -11.28 23.82 -8.91
CA THR A 359 -12.45 23.61 -9.75
C THR A 359 -12.09 22.78 -10.98
N ILE A 360 -12.74 21.65 -11.17
CA ILE A 360 -12.61 20.80 -12.34
C ILE A 360 -13.81 21.03 -13.24
N GLU A 361 -13.57 21.54 -14.46
CA GLU A 361 -14.60 21.85 -15.44
C GLU A 361 -14.72 20.76 -16.51
N GLY A 362 -15.85 20.72 -17.21
CA GLY A 362 -16.08 19.81 -18.32
C GLY A 362 -16.26 18.34 -17.93
N VAL A 363 -16.53 18.08 -16.66
CA VAL A 363 -16.72 16.73 -16.08
C VAL A 363 -18.20 16.46 -15.82
N GLY A 364 -18.55 15.18 -15.77
CA GLY A 364 -19.90 14.74 -15.51
C GLY A 364 -20.24 14.69 -14.01
N ARG A 365 -21.27 13.92 -13.70
CA ARG A 365 -21.83 13.81 -12.34
C ARG A 365 -20.83 13.17 -11.36
N THR A 366 -20.77 13.70 -10.13
CA THR A 366 -20.03 13.11 -9.02
C THR A 366 -20.59 11.72 -8.66
N LEU A 367 -19.72 10.71 -8.64
CA LEU A 367 -20.02 9.33 -8.25
C LEU A 367 -19.73 9.09 -6.77
N ILE A 368 -18.57 9.55 -6.30
CA ILE A 368 -18.12 9.39 -4.90
C ILE A 368 -17.06 10.44 -4.56
N THR A 369 -17.02 10.85 -3.30
CA THR A 369 -16.05 11.83 -2.75
C THR A 369 -15.37 11.26 -1.51
N SER A 370 -14.14 11.70 -1.23
CA SER A 370 -13.38 11.33 -0.03
C SER A 370 -13.73 12.20 1.18
N TRP A 371 -14.19 13.44 0.96
CA TRP A 371 -14.49 14.37 2.04
C TRP A 371 -15.85 14.10 2.67
N ARG A 372 -16.01 14.50 3.94
CA ARG A 372 -17.27 14.41 4.68
C ARG A 372 -18.17 15.58 4.31
N ARG A 373 -19.47 15.36 4.29
CA ARG A 373 -20.44 16.43 4.15
C ARG A 373 -20.58 17.16 5.49
N SER A 374 -20.59 18.50 5.46
CA SER A 374 -20.84 19.30 6.65
C SER A 374 -22.33 19.24 7.01
N GLU A 375 -22.67 18.91 8.26
CA GLU A 375 -24.05 18.93 8.74
C GLU A 375 -24.64 20.36 8.84
N THR A 376 -23.78 21.40 8.73
CA THR A 376 -24.18 22.79 8.98
C THR A 376 -24.49 23.58 7.73
N ASP A 377 -24.24 23.04 6.54
CA ASP A 377 -24.46 23.73 5.29
C ASP A 377 -25.64 23.12 4.51
N GLU A 378 -26.86 23.60 4.84
CA GLU A 378 -27.96 23.53 3.86
C GLU A 378 -27.60 24.24 2.52
N SER A 379 -26.54 25.06 2.50
CA SER A 379 -25.90 25.62 1.32
C SER A 379 -24.97 24.63 0.60
N ASP A 380 -24.52 23.54 1.25
CA ASP A 380 -23.65 22.49 0.64
C ASP A 380 -24.41 21.56 -0.31
N ALA A 381 -25.72 21.55 -0.33
CA ALA A 381 -26.45 21.12 -1.52
C ALA A 381 -26.15 22.02 -2.75
N ALA A 382 -25.52 23.18 -2.53
CA ALA A 382 -25.04 24.13 -3.54
C ALA A 382 -23.51 24.15 -3.73
N ASN A 383 -22.69 23.50 -2.84
CA ASN A 383 -21.23 23.41 -2.98
C ASN A 383 -20.76 22.16 -3.71
N THR A 384 -21.57 21.16 -3.94
CA THR A 384 -21.51 20.41 -5.18
C THR A 384 -22.26 21.29 -6.22
N VAL A 385 -21.59 22.32 -6.72
CA VAL A 385 -22.10 23.03 -7.89
C VAL A 385 -22.08 22.05 -9.06
N GLU A 386 -23.08 21.19 -9.12
CA GLU A 386 -23.58 20.62 -10.38
C GLU A 386 -24.24 21.74 -11.22
N ALA A 387 -23.71 22.95 -11.17
CA ALA A 387 -24.03 23.99 -12.08
C ALA A 387 -23.16 23.80 -13.31
N ALA A 388 -23.74 23.14 -14.32
CA ALA A 388 -23.21 23.10 -15.68
C ALA A 388 -21.81 22.42 -15.86
N GLY A 389 -21.58 21.23 -15.25
CA GLY A 389 -20.41 20.42 -15.59
C GLY A 389 -19.12 20.85 -14.90
N ALA A 390 -19.17 21.37 -13.69
CA ALA A 390 -18.00 21.67 -12.87
C ALA A 390 -18.14 21.08 -11.45
N VAL A 391 -17.03 20.64 -10.85
CA VAL A 391 -16.98 20.20 -9.45
C VAL A 391 -15.85 20.91 -8.70
N VAL A 392 -16.11 21.32 -7.46
CA VAL A 392 -15.07 21.89 -6.57
C VAL A 392 -14.55 20.79 -5.66
N VAL A 393 -13.26 20.49 -5.78
CA VAL A 393 -12.54 19.50 -4.96
C VAL A 393 -11.82 20.24 -3.84
N PRO A 394 -12.16 20.02 -2.57
CA PRO A 394 -11.52 20.71 -1.44
C PRO A 394 -10.04 20.32 -1.31
N PRO A 395 -9.26 21.08 -0.50
CA PRO A 395 -7.91 20.70 -0.11
C PRO A 395 -7.86 19.26 0.41
N ASN A 396 -6.84 18.50 0.02
CA ASN A 396 -6.65 17.12 0.44
C ASN A 396 -7.86 16.20 0.11
N GLY A 397 -8.59 16.51 -0.97
CA GLY A 397 -9.77 15.79 -1.41
C GLY A 397 -9.54 14.95 -2.66
N ALA A 398 -10.33 13.88 -2.82
CA ALA A 398 -10.41 13.09 -4.05
C ALA A 398 -11.86 12.81 -4.41
N CYS A 399 -12.13 12.66 -5.71
CA CYS A 399 -13.46 12.23 -6.17
C CYS A 399 -13.37 11.43 -7.48
N TRP A 400 -14.43 10.67 -7.74
CA TRP A 400 -14.69 10.06 -9.05
C TRP A 400 -15.90 10.71 -9.68
N LEU A 401 -15.80 10.97 -10.98
CA LEU A 401 -16.80 11.66 -11.78
C LEU A 401 -17.18 10.78 -12.99
N ASP A 402 -18.44 10.77 -13.34
CA ASP A 402 -18.93 10.12 -14.55
C ASP A 402 -18.56 10.97 -15.79
N ASP A 403 -17.64 10.48 -16.59
CA ASP A 403 -17.15 11.18 -17.79
C ASP A 403 -17.67 10.50 -19.10
N SER A 404 -18.78 9.80 -19.00
CA SER A 404 -19.39 9.09 -20.15
C SER A 404 -19.81 10.02 -21.31
N ALA A 405 -19.95 11.32 -21.04
CA ALA A 405 -20.29 12.34 -22.05
C ALA A 405 -19.09 12.93 -22.80
N GLY A 406 -17.86 12.78 -22.26
CA GLY A 406 -16.61 13.29 -22.86
C GLY A 406 -16.00 12.37 -23.94
N GLY A 407 -16.52 11.18 -24.10
CA GLY A 407 -15.97 10.13 -24.98
C GLY A 407 -16.50 10.11 -26.41
N THR A 408 -16.90 11.21 -27.00
CA THR A 408 -17.33 11.26 -28.42
C THR A 408 -16.30 11.98 -29.29
N ASP A 409 -15.15 11.34 -29.56
CA ASP A 409 -14.44 11.46 -30.83
C ASP A 409 -13.38 10.34 -30.96
N GLY A 410 -13.81 9.20 -31.41
CA GLY A 410 -12.97 8.07 -31.78
C GLY A 410 -13.68 7.30 -32.88
N GLY A 411 -13.53 7.81 -34.14
CA GLY A 411 -14.18 7.29 -35.34
C GLY A 411 -14.04 5.80 -35.48
N ASP A 412 -15.15 5.18 -35.83
CA ASP A 412 -15.29 3.83 -36.35
C ASP A 412 -14.27 3.55 -37.47
N PRO A 413 -13.32 2.64 -37.33
CA PRO A 413 -12.59 2.10 -38.48
C PRO A 413 -13.39 0.93 -39.03
N ARG A 414 -14.06 1.18 -40.18
CA ARG A 414 -14.52 0.12 -41.04
C ARG A 414 -13.38 -0.76 -41.56
#